data_958d2808d19323e481214353bf91d457
#
_entry.id   958d2808d19323e481214353bf91d457
#
_cell.length_a   1.000
_cell.length_b   1.000
_cell.length_c   1.000
_cell.angle_alpha   90.00
_cell.angle_beta   90.00
_cell.angle_gamma   90.00
#
_symmetry.space_group_name_H-M   'P 1'
#
loop_
_entity.id
_entity.type
_entity.pdbx_description
1 polymer ?
#
loop_
_entity_poly.entity_id
_entity_poly.type
_entity_poly.pdbx_seq_one_letter_code
_entity_poly.pdbx_strand_id
1 'polypeptide(L)'
;VLLDPNALSPDGTIALGEFVPSPDGRLLAYSLSDGGTDWRTWHFREVESGKDLHDILRHVKFAELTWTEDSKSVYYSRYPALPDGTGDGSKQREVYRHVLGTDASADPLIFKITDHPTRNPYTQVSDDGRYLVMFIYDGVESTGLYYLKLDPDGAPVGEVVRLIDTFDADYQFVAEIDDVFYVRTSAAAPNGRLVAIDLSAPQRERWRDVIPEGEFALRDVNILSGKIIAQYIQDAHSVVRVSSLDGKQLYEVKLPGFGQAAGFGGDVDDTETFFAYTDFLTPTSISRLDVQSGSVSLFRAPTLAFDPKAYVTEQVFYTSKDGTRVPMFITRKRHFVKNGEAP
;
A
#
# COMPACT_ATOMS: atom_id res chain seq x y z
N VAL A 1 18.18 6.25 15.38
CA VAL A 1 17.79 4.93 14.84
C VAL A 1 16.84 4.30 15.83
N LEU A 2 15.61 4.03 15.43
CA LEU A 2 14.60 3.42 16.30
C LEU A 2 14.74 1.89 16.32
N LEU A 3 15.07 1.30 15.17
CA LEU A 3 15.25 -0.14 14.98
C LEU A 3 16.44 -0.39 14.07
N ASP A 4 17.35 -1.27 14.50
CA ASP A 4 18.46 -1.75 13.70
C ASP A 4 18.45 -3.29 13.71
N PRO A 5 18.05 -3.95 12.62
CA PRO A 5 18.00 -5.41 12.58
C PRO A 5 19.36 -6.05 12.73
N ASN A 6 20.45 -5.36 12.37
CA ASN A 6 21.82 -5.89 12.55
C ASN A 6 22.21 -6.00 14.04
N ALA A 7 21.55 -5.24 14.92
CA ALA A 7 21.76 -5.34 16.37
C ALA A 7 21.00 -6.52 17.00
N LEU A 8 20.03 -7.12 16.28
CA LEU A 8 19.21 -8.22 16.79
C LEU A 8 19.82 -9.60 16.55
N SER A 9 20.73 -9.72 15.57
CA SER A 9 21.37 -11.00 15.21
C SER A 9 22.84 -10.77 14.82
N PRO A 10 23.79 -11.29 15.61
CA PRO A 10 25.23 -11.16 15.30
C PRO A 10 25.66 -11.86 14.00
N ASP A 11 24.91 -12.86 13.57
CA ASP A 11 25.16 -13.62 12.32
C ASP A 11 24.39 -13.08 11.11
N GLY A 12 23.56 -12.03 11.29
CA GLY A 12 22.81 -11.39 10.22
C GLY A 12 21.66 -12.22 9.64
N THR A 13 21.20 -13.25 10.36
CA THR A 13 20.09 -14.11 9.88
C THR A 13 18.72 -13.46 10.04
N ILE A 14 18.57 -12.48 10.94
CA ILE A 14 17.30 -11.78 11.16
C ILE A 14 17.12 -10.65 10.14
N ALA A 15 16.03 -10.69 9.41
CA ALA A 15 15.62 -9.65 8.50
C ALA A 15 14.38 -8.90 9.04
N LEU A 16 14.40 -7.57 8.89
CA LEU A 16 13.23 -6.72 9.08
C LEU A 16 12.27 -6.95 7.90
N GLY A 17 11.04 -7.32 8.22
CA GLY A 17 9.94 -7.39 7.26
C GLY A 17 9.25 -6.04 7.13
N GLU A 18 8.02 -5.97 7.60
CA GLU A 18 7.20 -4.76 7.58
C GLU A 18 7.29 -4.02 8.90
N PHE A 19 6.93 -2.74 8.87
CA PHE A 19 6.77 -1.91 10.04
C PHE A 19 5.61 -0.95 9.84
N VAL A 20 4.75 -0.85 10.85
CA VAL A 20 3.51 -0.05 10.80
C VAL A 20 3.43 0.78 12.08
N PRO A 21 3.55 2.11 12.02
CA PRO A 21 3.34 2.96 13.17
C PRO A 21 1.87 2.94 13.60
N SER A 22 1.63 3.12 14.91
CA SER A 22 0.27 3.35 15.41
C SER A 22 -0.25 4.71 14.95
N PRO A 23 -1.58 4.91 14.83
CA PRO A 23 -2.17 6.20 14.44
C PRO A 23 -1.68 7.38 15.30
N ASP A 24 -1.51 7.17 16.61
CA ASP A 24 -1.00 8.21 17.52
C ASP A 24 0.53 8.41 17.47
N GLY A 25 1.25 7.61 16.66
CA GLY A 25 2.70 7.66 16.49
C GLY A 25 3.53 7.22 17.69
N ARG A 26 2.91 6.68 18.76
CA ARG A 26 3.63 6.29 19.99
C ARG A 26 4.21 4.90 19.92
N LEU A 27 3.65 4.03 19.11
CA LEU A 27 4.06 2.66 18.96
C LEU A 27 4.47 2.36 17.53
N LEU A 28 5.37 1.41 17.37
CA LEU A 28 5.76 0.81 16.10
C LEU A 28 5.52 -0.69 16.17
N ALA A 29 4.60 -1.21 15.37
CA ALA A 29 4.56 -2.64 15.10
C ALA A 29 5.61 -2.95 14.01
N TYR A 30 6.41 -3.99 14.21
CA TYR A 30 7.42 -4.41 13.23
C TYR A 30 7.54 -5.93 13.20
N SER A 31 7.77 -6.48 12.02
CA SER A 31 7.89 -7.91 11.83
C SER A 31 9.33 -8.34 11.54
N LEU A 32 9.70 -9.47 12.11
CA LEU A 32 11.01 -10.10 11.90
C LEU A 32 10.84 -11.48 11.27
N SER A 33 11.72 -11.82 10.34
CA SER A 33 11.90 -13.18 9.84
C SER A 33 13.29 -13.66 10.20
N ASP A 34 13.43 -14.96 10.50
CA ASP A 34 14.70 -15.60 10.83
C ASP A 34 15.08 -16.62 9.76
N GLY A 35 16.37 -16.69 9.42
CA GLY A 35 16.93 -17.69 8.51
C GLY A 35 16.37 -17.65 7.08
N GLY A 36 15.85 -16.50 6.62
CA GLY A 36 15.30 -16.34 5.27
C GLY A 36 13.97 -17.04 5.03
N THR A 37 13.24 -17.39 6.08
CA THR A 37 11.90 -17.97 5.96
C THR A 37 10.86 -16.88 5.67
N ASP A 38 9.71 -17.30 5.09
CA ASP A 38 8.56 -16.40 4.93
C ASP A 38 7.78 -16.19 6.23
N TRP A 39 8.05 -17.01 7.25
CA TRP A 39 7.39 -16.88 8.56
C TRP A 39 7.89 -15.64 9.27
N ARG A 40 6.96 -14.87 9.80
CA ARG A 40 7.21 -13.62 10.51
C ARG A 40 6.63 -13.67 11.92
N THR A 41 7.30 -12.92 12.78
CA THR A 41 6.84 -12.64 14.14
C THR A 41 6.72 -11.15 14.28
N TRP A 42 5.55 -10.67 14.70
CA TRP A 42 5.33 -9.26 14.97
C TRP A 42 5.70 -8.92 16.41
N HIS A 43 6.34 -7.77 16.58
CA HIS A 43 6.74 -7.14 17.82
C HIS A 43 6.21 -5.70 17.86
N PHE A 44 6.12 -5.15 19.05
CA PHE A 44 5.63 -3.79 19.26
C PHE A 44 6.65 -3.01 20.09
N ARG A 45 6.98 -1.79 19.67
CA ARG A 45 8.00 -0.95 20.29
C ARG A 45 7.46 0.44 20.61
N GLU A 46 7.72 0.94 21.82
CA GLU A 46 7.52 2.35 22.14
C GLU A 46 8.52 3.22 21.39
N VAL A 47 8.02 4.21 20.66
CA VAL A 47 8.86 5.10 19.82
C VAL A 47 9.76 5.98 20.68
N GLU A 48 9.25 6.52 21.80
CA GLU A 48 9.99 7.42 22.68
C GLU A 48 11.13 6.71 23.43
N SER A 49 10.85 5.56 24.03
CA SER A 49 11.82 4.82 24.85
C SER A 49 12.70 3.87 24.05
N GLY A 50 12.24 3.46 22.85
CA GLY A 50 12.86 2.41 22.05
C GLY A 50 12.74 1.01 22.65
N LYS A 51 11.87 0.80 23.64
CA LYS A 51 11.68 -0.49 24.32
C LYS A 51 10.54 -1.28 23.68
N ASP A 52 10.76 -2.60 23.57
CA ASP A 52 9.72 -3.50 23.11
C ASP A 52 8.71 -3.81 24.19
N LEU A 53 7.44 -3.91 23.81
CA LEU A 53 6.38 -4.47 24.62
C LEU A 53 6.53 -5.99 24.71
N HIS A 54 5.74 -6.62 25.58
CA HIS A 54 5.74 -8.08 25.74
C HIS A 54 4.92 -8.81 24.69
N ASP A 55 4.12 -8.07 23.92
CA ASP A 55 3.21 -8.60 22.92
C ASP A 55 3.98 -9.17 21.72
N ILE A 56 3.66 -10.41 21.35
CA ILE A 56 4.31 -11.10 20.24
C ILE A 56 3.26 -11.89 19.46
N LEU A 57 3.10 -11.57 18.15
CA LEU A 57 2.18 -12.30 17.26
C LEU A 57 2.95 -13.22 16.35
N ARG A 58 2.58 -14.49 16.35
CA ARG A 58 3.27 -15.56 15.61
C ARG A 58 2.40 -16.15 14.51
N HIS A 59 2.99 -17.06 13.73
CA HIS A 59 2.34 -17.80 12.63
C HIS A 59 1.83 -16.91 11.51
N VAL A 60 2.46 -15.75 11.33
CA VAL A 60 2.16 -14.81 10.26
C VAL A 60 3.07 -15.10 9.07
N LYS A 61 2.49 -15.11 7.88
CA LYS A 61 3.20 -15.29 6.61
C LYS A 61 2.39 -14.61 5.50
N PHE A 62 3.04 -13.76 4.71
CA PHE A 62 2.41 -13.02 3.61
C PHE A 62 1.17 -12.22 4.06
N ALA A 63 1.23 -11.61 5.23
CA ALA A 63 0.14 -10.81 5.77
C ALA A 63 0.69 -9.64 6.58
N GLU A 64 0.01 -8.54 6.46
CA GLU A 64 0.23 -7.31 7.22
C GLU A 64 -0.66 -7.28 8.45
N LEU A 65 -0.41 -6.36 9.34
CA LEU A 65 -1.33 -5.99 10.41
C LEU A 65 -1.85 -4.56 10.19
N THR A 66 -3.02 -4.26 10.74
CA THR A 66 -3.57 -2.91 10.76
C THR A 66 -3.98 -2.54 12.19
N TRP A 67 -3.67 -1.29 12.56
CA TRP A 67 -4.04 -0.74 13.85
C TRP A 67 -5.52 -0.36 13.89
N THR A 68 -6.11 -0.42 15.08
CA THR A 68 -7.34 0.33 15.37
C THR A 68 -6.99 1.80 15.59
N GLU A 69 -7.94 2.69 15.29
CA GLU A 69 -7.73 4.14 15.36
C GLU A 69 -7.31 4.61 16.79
N ASP A 70 -7.79 3.96 17.81
CA ASP A 70 -7.42 4.24 19.21
C ASP A 70 -6.01 3.77 19.61
N SER A 71 -5.26 3.15 18.69
CA SER A 71 -3.89 2.64 18.87
C SER A 71 -3.76 1.58 19.96
N LYS A 72 -4.86 0.93 20.42
CA LYS A 72 -4.82 -0.05 21.53
C LYS A 72 -4.91 -1.49 21.07
N SER A 73 -5.31 -1.74 19.83
CA SER A 73 -5.38 -3.08 19.27
C SER A 73 -5.01 -3.11 17.80
N VAL A 74 -4.78 -4.32 17.30
CA VAL A 74 -4.48 -4.57 15.90
C VAL A 74 -5.33 -5.72 15.36
N TYR A 75 -5.66 -5.64 14.08
CA TYR A 75 -6.15 -6.77 13.32
C TYR A 75 -5.01 -7.37 12.51
N TYR A 76 -4.91 -8.68 12.49
CA TYR A 76 -3.86 -9.40 11.78
C TYR A 76 -4.35 -10.75 11.28
N SER A 77 -3.73 -11.25 10.23
CA SER A 77 -4.04 -12.58 9.70
C SER A 77 -2.91 -13.55 10.05
N ARG A 78 -3.26 -14.70 10.62
CA ARG A 78 -2.31 -15.78 10.93
C ARG A 78 -2.82 -17.14 10.47
N TYR A 79 -1.90 -18.06 10.32
CA TYR A 79 -2.21 -19.48 10.12
C TYR A 79 -2.57 -20.15 11.46
N PRO A 80 -3.44 -21.16 11.45
CA PRO A 80 -3.67 -22.00 12.64
C PRO A 80 -2.38 -22.62 13.14
N ALA A 81 -2.27 -22.86 14.45
CA ALA A 81 -1.12 -23.52 15.04
C ALA A 81 -1.25 -25.06 14.92
N LEU A 82 -0.14 -25.72 14.62
CA LEU A 82 0.01 -27.17 14.76
C LEU A 82 0.24 -27.57 16.23
N PRO A 83 0.06 -28.84 16.60
CA PRO A 83 0.29 -29.31 17.96
C PRO A 83 1.72 -29.11 18.49
N ASP A 84 2.71 -29.00 17.60
CA ASP A 84 4.11 -28.72 17.94
C ASP A 84 4.38 -27.21 18.13
N GLY A 85 3.36 -26.37 17.99
CA GLY A 85 3.46 -24.92 18.15
C GLY A 85 3.95 -24.17 16.90
N THR A 86 4.12 -24.82 15.76
CA THR A 86 4.43 -24.17 14.47
C THR A 86 3.14 -23.77 13.74
N GLY A 87 3.26 -22.88 12.73
CA GLY A 87 2.11 -22.49 11.90
C GLY A 87 1.77 -23.54 10.83
N ASP A 88 0.50 -23.86 10.65
CA ASP A 88 0.01 -24.77 9.61
C ASP A 88 -0.16 -24.04 8.26
N GLY A 89 0.93 -23.91 7.51
CA GLY A 89 0.90 -23.30 6.18
C GLY A 89 0.11 -24.07 5.11
N SER A 90 -0.45 -25.25 5.42
CA SER A 90 -1.36 -26.00 4.54
C SER A 90 -2.80 -25.51 4.62
N LYS A 91 -3.12 -24.67 5.61
CA LYS A 91 -4.43 -24.08 5.84
C LYS A 91 -4.48 -22.66 5.30
N GLN A 92 -5.66 -22.06 5.37
CA GLN A 92 -5.88 -20.65 5.11
C GLN A 92 -5.52 -19.83 6.33
N ARG A 93 -5.20 -18.56 6.09
CA ARG A 93 -5.09 -17.59 7.17
C ARG A 93 -6.47 -17.26 7.73
N GLU A 94 -6.48 -16.95 8.99
CA GLU A 94 -7.66 -16.52 9.75
C GLU A 94 -7.37 -15.14 10.34
N VAL A 95 -8.37 -14.26 10.39
CA VAL A 95 -8.25 -12.90 10.93
C VAL A 95 -8.53 -12.90 12.41
N TYR A 96 -7.64 -12.32 13.19
CA TYR A 96 -7.72 -12.17 14.64
C TYR A 96 -7.62 -10.70 15.04
N ARG A 97 -8.11 -10.36 16.23
CA ARG A 97 -7.88 -9.08 16.88
C ARG A 97 -7.00 -9.29 18.11
N HIS A 98 -5.90 -8.55 18.21
CA HIS A 98 -5.06 -8.53 19.40
C HIS A 98 -5.19 -7.20 20.12
N VAL A 99 -5.49 -7.22 21.42
CA VAL A 99 -5.49 -6.06 22.28
C VAL A 99 -4.14 -6.02 23.02
N LEU A 100 -3.40 -4.93 22.86
CA LEU A 100 -2.07 -4.81 23.45
C LEU A 100 -2.10 -5.03 24.99
N GLY A 101 -1.10 -5.74 25.48
CA GLY A 101 -0.99 -6.13 26.87
C GLY A 101 -1.77 -7.39 27.26
N THR A 102 -2.41 -8.07 26.28
CA THR A 102 -3.10 -9.35 26.53
C THR A 102 -2.30 -10.53 25.97
N ASP A 103 -2.70 -11.76 26.29
CA ASP A 103 -2.08 -12.96 25.74
C ASP A 103 -2.63 -13.26 24.33
N ALA A 104 -1.75 -13.27 23.32
CA ALA A 104 -2.11 -13.55 21.93
C ALA A 104 -2.74 -14.94 21.70
N SER A 105 -2.58 -15.88 22.66
CA SER A 105 -3.28 -17.17 22.59
C SER A 105 -4.78 -17.07 22.86
N ALA A 106 -5.21 -15.98 23.49
CA ALA A 106 -6.61 -15.67 23.79
C ALA A 106 -7.27 -14.74 22.75
N ASP A 107 -6.57 -14.36 21.71
CA ASP A 107 -7.09 -13.45 20.69
C ASP A 107 -8.36 -14.01 20.05
N PRO A 108 -9.44 -13.25 19.96
CA PRO A 108 -10.66 -13.67 19.31
C PRO A 108 -10.48 -13.85 17.81
N LEU A 109 -10.99 -14.97 17.29
CA LEU A 109 -11.16 -15.17 15.85
C LEU A 109 -12.27 -14.23 15.34
N ILE A 110 -11.93 -13.37 14.38
CA ILE A 110 -12.86 -12.39 13.80
C ILE A 110 -13.47 -12.91 12.51
N PHE A 111 -12.63 -13.48 11.63
CA PHE A 111 -13.10 -13.97 10.34
C PHE A 111 -12.25 -15.13 9.84
N LYS A 112 -12.92 -16.09 9.18
CA LYS A 112 -12.28 -17.14 8.38
C LYS A 112 -13.13 -17.48 7.16
N ILE A 113 -12.47 -17.86 6.10
CA ILE A 113 -13.13 -18.35 4.89
C ILE A 113 -13.39 -19.84 5.05
N THR A 114 -14.60 -20.30 4.80
CA THR A 114 -15.00 -21.70 4.98
C THR A 114 -15.41 -22.40 3.69
N ASP A 115 -15.67 -21.60 2.64
CA ASP A 115 -16.27 -22.04 1.38
C ASP A 115 -15.27 -22.15 0.22
N HIS A 116 -14.07 -21.56 0.35
CA HIS A 116 -13.04 -21.57 -0.69
C HIS A 116 -11.63 -21.76 -0.11
N PRO A 117 -11.01 -22.93 -0.28
CA PRO A 117 -9.75 -23.28 0.39
C PRO A 117 -8.50 -22.55 -0.13
N THR A 118 -8.58 -21.85 -1.25
CA THR A 118 -7.45 -21.11 -1.84
C THR A 118 -7.44 -19.63 -1.47
N ARG A 119 -8.55 -19.11 -0.95
CA ARG A 119 -8.71 -17.68 -0.65
C ARG A 119 -8.06 -17.29 0.67
N ASN A 120 -7.43 -16.14 0.69
CA ASN A 120 -6.74 -15.62 1.88
C ASN A 120 -7.13 -14.16 2.15
N PRO A 121 -7.46 -13.81 3.42
CA PRO A 121 -7.78 -12.44 3.80
C PRO A 121 -6.53 -11.61 4.09
N TYR A 122 -6.58 -10.33 3.71
CA TYR A 122 -5.75 -9.23 4.20
C TYR A 122 -6.66 -8.20 4.83
N THR A 123 -6.16 -7.41 5.76
CA THR A 123 -7.00 -6.49 6.53
C THR A 123 -6.47 -5.07 6.49
N GLN A 124 -7.40 -4.11 6.50
CA GLN A 124 -7.13 -2.69 6.67
C GLN A 124 -8.26 -2.08 7.49
N VAL A 125 -7.95 -1.28 8.50
CA VAL A 125 -8.93 -0.43 9.18
C VAL A 125 -9.07 0.86 8.39
N SER A 126 -10.31 1.37 8.21
CA SER A 126 -10.53 2.69 7.62
C SER A 126 -9.97 3.79 8.50
N ASP A 127 -9.54 4.91 7.92
CA ASP A 127 -8.85 5.99 8.65
C ASP A 127 -9.71 6.58 9.78
N ASP A 128 -11.04 6.54 9.64
CA ASP A 128 -11.97 6.95 10.69
C ASP A 128 -12.24 5.87 11.76
N GLY A 129 -11.61 4.70 11.63
CA GLY A 129 -11.73 3.58 12.57
C GLY A 129 -13.06 2.82 12.52
N ARG A 130 -14.01 3.18 11.63
CA ARG A 130 -15.37 2.61 11.62
C ARG A 130 -15.50 1.26 10.92
N TYR A 131 -14.53 0.89 10.08
CA TYR A 131 -14.61 -0.32 9.28
C TYR A 131 -13.30 -1.11 9.30
N LEU A 132 -13.41 -2.41 9.54
CA LEU A 132 -12.39 -3.38 9.15
C LEU A 132 -12.70 -3.85 7.73
N VAL A 133 -11.91 -3.43 6.77
CA VAL A 133 -12.00 -3.85 5.38
C VAL A 133 -11.11 -5.07 5.18
N MET A 134 -11.62 -6.08 4.47
CA MET A 134 -10.92 -7.32 4.18
C MET A 134 -10.84 -7.53 2.67
N PHE A 135 -9.62 -7.60 2.18
CA PHE A 135 -9.32 -8.00 0.80
C PHE A 135 -9.20 -9.51 0.77
N ILE A 136 -10.04 -10.16 0.00
CA ILE A 136 -10.03 -11.61 -0.12
C ILE A 136 -9.39 -11.97 -1.46
N TYR A 137 -8.14 -12.43 -1.42
CA TYR A 137 -7.40 -12.81 -2.62
C TYR A 137 -7.76 -14.23 -3.05
N ASP A 138 -8.11 -14.40 -4.33
CA ASP A 138 -8.28 -15.68 -5.01
C ASP A 138 -7.22 -15.80 -6.10
N GLY A 139 -6.08 -16.40 -5.75
CA GLY A 139 -4.89 -16.36 -6.60
C GLY A 139 -4.21 -15.00 -6.59
N VAL A 140 -3.75 -14.53 -7.76
CA VAL A 140 -2.95 -13.28 -7.89
C VAL A 140 -3.66 -12.17 -8.67
N GLU A 141 -4.78 -12.45 -9.31
CA GLU A 141 -5.40 -11.53 -10.28
C GLU A 141 -6.79 -11.01 -9.86
N SER A 142 -7.42 -11.66 -8.89
CA SER A 142 -8.78 -11.28 -8.48
C SER A 142 -8.91 -11.17 -6.97
N THR A 143 -9.70 -10.19 -6.56
CA THR A 143 -9.99 -9.93 -5.15
C THR A 143 -11.49 -9.83 -4.91
N GLY A 144 -11.92 -10.24 -3.72
CA GLY A 144 -13.19 -9.84 -3.13
C GLY A 144 -12.96 -8.73 -2.13
N LEU A 145 -13.99 -7.96 -1.83
CA LEU A 145 -13.95 -6.89 -0.85
C LEU A 145 -15.07 -7.08 0.17
N TYR A 146 -14.70 -7.37 1.41
CA TYR A 146 -15.61 -7.56 2.52
C TYR A 146 -15.36 -6.50 3.58
N TYR A 147 -16.31 -6.23 4.44
CA TYR A 147 -16.09 -5.35 5.57
C TYR A 147 -16.87 -5.77 6.82
N LEU A 148 -16.41 -5.29 7.95
CA LEU A 148 -17.04 -5.42 9.26
C LEU A 148 -17.05 -4.06 9.93
N LYS A 149 -18.18 -3.64 10.52
CA LYS A 149 -18.25 -2.40 11.28
C LYS A 149 -17.48 -2.55 12.60
N LEU A 150 -16.85 -1.47 13.03
CA LEU A 150 -16.15 -1.37 14.29
C LEU A 150 -16.84 -0.32 15.18
N ASP A 151 -16.75 -0.53 16.49
CA ASP A 151 -17.09 0.48 17.48
C ASP A 151 -15.89 1.43 17.76
N PRO A 152 -16.06 2.50 18.54
CA PRO A 152 -14.96 3.44 18.83
C PRO A 152 -13.74 2.83 19.54
N ASP A 153 -13.89 1.66 20.19
CA ASP A 153 -12.76 0.92 20.79
C ASP A 153 -12.16 -0.08 19.79
N GLY A 154 -12.54 0.01 18.51
CA GLY A 154 -12.08 -0.86 17.44
C GLY A 154 -12.55 -2.31 17.59
N ALA A 155 -13.62 -2.58 18.36
CA ALA A 155 -14.18 -3.92 18.45
C ALA A 155 -15.23 -4.17 17.35
N PRO A 156 -15.38 -5.43 16.87
CA PRO A 156 -16.29 -5.76 15.79
C PRO A 156 -17.76 -5.61 16.21
N VAL A 157 -18.59 -5.03 15.32
CA VAL A 157 -20.02 -4.84 15.51
C VAL A 157 -20.80 -5.49 14.37
N GLY A 158 -21.68 -6.42 14.70
CA GLY A 158 -22.52 -7.13 13.72
C GLY A 158 -21.79 -8.25 13.00
N GLU A 159 -22.10 -8.46 11.75
CA GLU A 159 -21.58 -9.54 10.91
C GLU A 159 -20.77 -9.00 9.74
N VAL A 160 -19.87 -9.85 9.19
CA VAL A 160 -19.12 -9.52 7.99
C VAL A 160 -20.04 -9.36 6.79
N VAL A 161 -19.93 -8.25 6.11
CA VAL A 161 -20.65 -7.97 4.86
C VAL A 161 -19.73 -8.28 3.69
N ARG A 162 -20.17 -9.16 2.79
CA ARG A 162 -19.49 -9.45 1.52
C ARG A 162 -19.94 -8.42 0.48
N LEU A 163 -19.23 -7.29 0.42
CA LEU A 163 -19.57 -6.18 -0.47
C LEU A 163 -19.36 -6.54 -1.94
N ILE A 164 -18.23 -7.14 -2.24
CA ILE A 164 -17.86 -7.64 -3.57
C ILE A 164 -17.38 -9.09 -3.41
N ASP A 165 -18.15 -10.06 -3.93
CA ASP A 165 -17.87 -11.50 -3.80
C ASP A 165 -17.87 -12.20 -5.17
N THR A 166 -17.61 -11.45 -6.26
CA THR A 166 -17.64 -11.96 -7.64
C THR A 166 -16.28 -12.48 -8.12
N PHE A 167 -15.18 -11.97 -7.57
CA PHE A 167 -13.81 -12.33 -7.95
C PHE A 167 -13.55 -12.25 -9.46
N ASP A 168 -14.16 -11.28 -10.11
CA ASP A 168 -14.10 -11.06 -11.55
C ASP A 168 -13.07 -10.01 -11.98
N ALA A 169 -12.42 -9.36 -11.02
CA ALA A 169 -11.43 -8.31 -11.21
C ALA A 169 -10.59 -8.08 -9.94
N ASP A 170 -9.63 -7.16 -10.02
CA ASP A 170 -8.95 -6.59 -8.85
C ASP A 170 -9.80 -5.45 -8.27
N TYR A 171 -9.97 -5.46 -6.94
CA TYR A 171 -10.67 -4.44 -6.15
C TYR A 171 -9.81 -4.02 -4.98
N GLN A 172 -9.36 -2.79 -4.97
CA GLN A 172 -8.55 -2.21 -3.91
C GLN A 172 -9.32 -1.09 -3.22
N PHE A 173 -9.58 -1.25 -1.93
CA PHE A 173 -10.12 -0.18 -1.10
C PHE A 173 -9.09 0.95 -1.00
N VAL A 174 -9.53 2.18 -1.18
CA VAL A 174 -8.69 3.38 -1.13
C VAL A 174 -8.98 4.18 0.13
N ALA A 175 -10.24 4.50 0.37
CA ALA A 175 -10.69 5.25 1.53
C ALA A 175 -12.18 5.06 1.76
N GLU A 176 -12.63 5.42 2.95
CA GLU A 176 -14.03 5.59 3.30
C GLU A 176 -14.27 7.06 3.65
N ILE A 177 -15.34 7.65 3.13
CA ILE A 177 -15.78 9.01 3.44
C ILE A 177 -17.31 9.02 3.45
N ASP A 178 -17.93 9.32 4.59
CA ASP A 178 -19.38 9.45 4.75
C ASP A 178 -20.17 8.20 4.29
N ASP A 179 -19.74 7.00 4.71
CA ASP A 179 -20.31 5.70 4.31
C ASP A 179 -20.21 5.41 2.79
N VAL A 180 -19.29 6.07 2.09
CA VAL A 180 -18.95 5.80 0.69
C VAL A 180 -17.55 5.20 0.62
N PHE A 181 -17.45 3.99 0.08
CA PHE A 181 -16.15 3.36 -0.21
C PHE A 181 -15.64 3.82 -1.58
N TYR A 182 -14.43 4.36 -1.60
CA TYR A 182 -13.68 4.61 -2.83
C TYR A 182 -12.83 3.38 -3.14
N VAL A 183 -13.05 2.80 -4.32
CA VAL A 183 -12.42 1.53 -4.70
C VAL A 183 -11.77 1.67 -6.08
N ARG A 184 -10.46 1.44 -6.16
CA ARG A 184 -9.77 1.25 -7.44
C ARG A 184 -10.07 -0.16 -7.95
N THR A 185 -10.41 -0.28 -9.22
CA THR A 185 -10.75 -1.59 -9.80
C THR A 185 -10.39 -1.69 -11.27
N SER A 186 -10.08 -2.92 -11.71
CA SER A 186 -9.95 -3.30 -13.12
C SER A 186 -11.27 -3.84 -13.73
N ALA A 187 -12.36 -3.89 -12.97
CA ALA A 187 -13.65 -4.38 -13.43
C ALA A 187 -14.18 -3.58 -14.62
N ALA A 188 -14.32 -4.21 -15.78
CA ALA A 188 -14.65 -3.58 -17.06
C ALA A 188 -13.78 -2.36 -17.41
N ALA A 189 -12.54 -2.31 -16.91
CA ALA A 189 -11.58 -1.22 -17.06
C ALA A 189 -10.15 -1.76 -16.94
N PRO A 190 -9.58 -2.41 -17.98
CA PRO A 190 -8.25 -3.02 -17.92
C PRO A 190 -7.13 -2.05 -17.51
N ASN A 191 -7.26 -0.76 -17.82
CA ASN A 191 -6.32 0.27 -17.35
C ASN A 191 -6.63 0.79 -15.95
N GLY A 192 -7.65 0.27 -15.28
CA GLY A 192 -8.08 0.70 -13.95
C GLY A 192 -8.97 1.94 -13.96
N ARG A 193 -9.87 2.01 -12.98
CA ARG A 193 -10.73 3.15 -12.68
C ARG A 193 -10.94 3.28 -11.18
N LEU A 194 -11.37 4.43 -10.71
CA LEU A 194 -11.80 4.67 -9.33
C LEU A 194 -13.31 4.81 -9.30
N VAL A 195 -13.96 4.00 -8.48
CA VAL A 195 -15.41 4.07 -8.26
C VAL A 195 -15.72 4.46 -6.82
N ALA A 196 -16.87 5.11 -6.62
CA ALA A 196 -17.46 5.36 -5.31
C ALA A 196 -18.68 4.45 -5.12
N ILE A 197 -18.70 3.72 -4.01
CA ILE A 197 -19.73 2.75 -3.63
C ILE A 197 -20.42 3.25 -2.37
N ASP A 198 -21.66 3.70 -2.49
CA ASP A 198 -22.51 4.06 -1.35
C ASP A 198 -22.94 2.77 -0.64
N LEU A 199 -22.57 2.61 0.64
CA LEU A 199 -22.89 1.40 1.41
C LEU A 199 -24.38 1.24 1.69
N SER A 200 -25.19 2.29 1.56
CA SER A 200 -26.66 2.20 1.63
C SER A 200 -27.30 1.65 0.35
N ALA A 201 -26.57 1.69 -0.77
CA ALA A 201 -27.03 1.23 -2.07
C ALA A 201 -25.87 0.58 -2.87
N PRO A 202 -25.28 -0.54 -2.38
CA PRO A 202 -24.00 -1.04 -2.85
C PRO A 202 -24.04 -1.81 -4.18
N GLN A 203 -25.21 -1.90 -4.82
CA GLN A 203 -25.39 -2.63 -6.07
C GLN A 203 -24.49 -2.04 -7.18
N ARG A 204 -23.88 -2.92 -7.98
CA ARG A 204 -22.88 -2.55 -9.00
C ARG A 204 -23.39 -1.50 -10.00
N GLU A 205 -24.67 -1.53 -10.31
CA GLU A 205 -25.33 -0.59 -11.23
C GLU A 205 -25.45 0.84 -10.67
N ARG A 206 -25.21 0.99 -9.36
CA ARG A 206 -25.23 2.28 -8.64
C ARG A 206 -23.85 2.84 -8.36
N TRP A 207 -22.80 2.10 -8.69
CA TRP A 207 -21.45 2.61 -8.53
C TRP A 207 -21.22 3.83 -9.41
N ARG A 208 -20.61 4.84 -8.84
CA ARG A 208 -20.30 6.08 -9.56
C ARG A 208 -18.82 6.09 -9.94
N ASP A 209 -18.51 6.23 -11.24
CA ASP A 209 -17.15 6.50 -11.68
C ASP A 209 -16.70 7.88 -11.17
N VAL A 210 -15.62 7.88 -10.41
CA VAL A 210 -14.94 9.09 -9.92
C VAL A 210 -13.80 9.45 -10.84
N ILE A 211 -12.95 8.46 -11.15
CA ILE A 211 -11.96 8.54 -12.22
C ILE A 211 -12.30 7.40 -13.19
N PRO A 212 -12.86 7.71 -14.37
CA PRO A 212 -13.13 6.70 -15.38
C PRO A 212 -11.83 6.13 -15.95
N GLU A 213 -11.93 4.95 -16.57
CA GLU A 213 -10.81 4.38 -17.32
C GLU A 213 -10.30 5.35 -18.38
N GLY A 214 -8.98 5.48 -18.46
CA GLY A 214 -8.29 6.30 -19.44
C GLY A 214 -7.32 5.50 -20.32
N GLU A 215 -6.57 6.19 -21.15
CA GLU A 215 -5.53 5.60 -22.02
C GLU A 215 -4.39 4.98 -21.21
N PHE A 216 -4.05 5.54 -20.04
CA PHE A 216 -2.91 5.13 -19.23
C PHE A 216 -3.37 4.33 -18.02
N ALA A 217 -2.56 3.34 -17.64
CA ALA A 217 -2.89 2.47 -16.52
C ALA A 217 -2.86 3.24 -15.19
N LEU A 218 -3.99 3.26 -14.50
CA LEU A 218 -4.14 3.76 -13.13
C LEU A 218 -3.57 2.71 -12.16
N ARG A 219 -2.38 2.98 -11.62
CA ARG A 219 -1.63 2.03 -10.81
C ARG A 219 -1.99 2.09 -9.35
N ASP A 220 -2.16 3.30 -8.83
CA ASP A 220 -2.44 3.52 -7.42
C ASP A 220 -3.26 4.79 -7.22
N VAL A 221 -4.01 4.84 -6.11
CA VAL A 221 -4.85 5.98 -5.74
C VAL A 221 -4.80 6.15 -4.23
N ASN A 222 -4.61 7.39 -3.79
CA ASN A 222 -4.73 7.78 -2.38
C ASN A 222 -5.69 8.96 -2.28
N ILE A 223 -6.34 9.12 -1.13
CA ILE A 223 -7.22 10.28 -0.86
C ILE A 223 -6.73 10.97 0.40
N LEU A 224 -6.30 12.22 0.26
CA LEU A 224 -5.83 13.05 1.36
C LEU A 224 -6.43 14.46 1.24
N SER A 225 -6.82 15.04 2.36
CA SER A 225 -7.33 16.42 2.43
C SER A 225 -8.44 16.73 1.42
N GLY A 226 -9.36 15.75 1.22
CA GLY A 226 -10.46 15.86 0.26
C GLY A 226 -10.03 15.87 -1.21
N LYS A 227 -8.83 15.38 -1.53
CA LYS A 227 -8.30 15.29 -2.90
C LYS A 227 -7.83 13.87 -3.22
N ILE A 228 -8.02 13.47 -4.45
CA ILE A 228 -7.60 12.20 -5.00
C ILE A 228 -6.22 12.39 -5.65
N ILE A 229 -5.23 11.62 -5.21
CA ILE A 229 -3.90 11.54 -5.80
C ILE A 229 -3.82 10.25 -6.60
N ALA A 230 -3.94 10.37 -7.92
CA ALA A 230 -3.97 9.24 -8.85
C ALA A 230 -2.63 9.08 -9.57
N GLN A 231 -2.05 7.89 -9.47
CA GLN A 231 -0.75 7.54 -10.04
C GLN A 231 -0.94 6.70 -11.31
N TYR A 232 -0.38 7.16 -12.41
CA TYR A 232 -0.46 6.50 -13.71
C TYR A 232 0.92 6.07 -14.20
N ILE A 233 0.94 5.06 -15.06
CA ILE A 233 2.08 4.76 -15.91
C ILE A 233 1.76 5.22 -17.32
N GLN A 234 2.49 6.22 -17.78
CA GLN A 234 2.41 6.75 -19.13
C GLN A 234 3.76 6.57 -19.82
N ASP A 235 3.79 5.88 -20.98
CA ASP A 235 5.02 5.67 -21.75
C ASP A 235 6.22 5.23 -20.88
N ALA A 236 5.98 4.28 -19.96
CA ALA A 236 6.97 3.70 -19.05
C ALA A 236 7.57 4.65 -17.98
N HIS A 237 6.89 5.74 -17.63
CA HIS A 237 7.23 6.59 -16.48
C HIS A 237 5.99 6.97 -15.67
N SER A 238 6.17 7.43 -14.44
CA SER A 238 5.06 7.84 -13.58
C SER A 238 4.54 9.23 -13.96
N VAL A 239 3.21 9.35 -13.97
CA VAL A 239 2.47 10.61 -14.00
C VAL A 239 1.53 10.62 -12.81
N VAL A 240 1.48 11.70 -12.05
CA VAL A 240 0.67 11.83 -10.85
C VAL A 240 -0.28 13.00 -10.99
N ARG A 241 -1.59 12.73 -10.97
CA ARG A 241 -2.63 13.74 -11.11
C ARG A 241 -3.42 13.87 -9.82
N VAL A 242 -3.71 15.11 -9.46
CA VAL A 242 -4.52 15.40 -8.29
C VAL A 242 -5.87 15.96 -8.74
N SER A 243 -6.94 15.37 -8.18
CA SER A 243 -8.32 15.71 -8.52
C SER A 243 -9.14 15.97 -7.25
N SER A 244 -10.26 16.65 -7.36
CA SER A 244 -11.29 16.71 -6.31
C SER A 244 -12.06 15.39 -6.22
N LEU A 245 -12.84 15.19 -5.15
CA LEU A 245 -13.62 13.96 -4.92
C LEU A 245 -14.73 13.71 -5.97
N ASP A 246 -15.06 14.71 -6.78
CA ASP A 246 -15.93 14.54 -7.95
C ASP A 246 -15.20 14.16 -9.24
N GLY A 247 -13.86 13.96 -9.16
CA GLY A 247 -13.03 13.52 -10.27
C GLY A 247 -12.47 14.64 -11.16
N LYS A 248 -12.77 15.91 -10.86
CA LYS A 248 -12.23 17.03 -11.63
C LYS A 248 -10.74 17.22 -11.36
N GLN A 249 -9.91 17.10 -12.39
CA GLN A 249 -8.46 17.32 -12.26
C GLN A 249 -8.17 18.77 -11.84
N LEU A 250 -7.34 18.91 -10.79
CA LEU A 250 -6.90 20.20 -10.23
C LEU A 250 -5.50 20.56 -10.73
N TYR A 251 -4.55 19.62 -10.63
CA TYR A 251 -3.18 19.82 -11.09
C TYR A 251 -2.48 18.46 -11.32
N GLU A 252 -1.33 18.50 -11.97
CA GLU A 252 -0.39 17.40 -12.10
C GLU A 252 0.84 17.66 -11.23
N VAL A 253 1.28 16.66 -10.47
CA VAL A 253 2.46 16.76 -9.61
C VAL A 253 3.71 16.85 -10.48
N LYS A 254 4.50 17.88 -10.28
CA LYS A 254 5.73 18.07 -11.05
C LYS A 254 6.83 17.14 -10.55
N LEU A 255 7.03 16.02 -11.22
CA LEU A 255 8.13 15.09 -10.97
C LEU A 255 9.45 15.61 -11.57
N PRO A 256 10.63 15.19 -11.02
CA PRO A 256 11.92 15.67 -11.49
C PRO A 256 12.28 15.32 -12.95
N GLY A 257 11.75 14.22 -13.49
CA GLY A 257 12.03 13.74 -14.83
C GLY A 257 11.26 12.46 -15.19
N PHE A 258 11.79 11.69 -16.14
CA PHE A 258 11.23 10.41 -16.59
C PHE A 258 11.64 9.31 -15.63
N GLY A 259 10.94 9.17 -14.52
CA GLY A 259 11.25 8.19 -13.49
C GLY A 259 9.99 7.53 -12.94
N GLN A 260 10.19 6.81 -11.85
CA GLN A 260 9.11 6.22 -11.08
C GLN A 260 8.91 6.99 -9.79
N ALA A 261 7.65 7.30 -9.49
CA ALA A 261 7.21 7.85 -8.23
C ALA A 261 6.27 6.84 -7.56
N ALA A 262 6.40 6.64 -6.25
CA ALA A 262 5.57 5.73 -5.47
C ALA A 262 5.42 6.24 -4.03
N GLY A 263 4.33 5.87 -3.38
CA GLY A 263 3.94 6.35 -2.07
C GLY A 263 2.72 7.26 -2.20
N PHE A 264 2.78 8.47 -1.68
CA PHE A 264 1.65 9.41 -1.59
C PHE A 264 0.55 8.97 -0.61
N GLY A 265 0.87 8.01 0.27
CA GLY A 265 -0.02 7.59 1.35
C GLY A 265 -0.05 8.60 2.49
N GLY A 266 -1.00 8.41 3.37
CA GLY A 266 -1.29 9.21 4.57
C GLY A 266 -2.74 9.03 4.94
N ASP A 267 -3.16 9.66 6.03
CA ASP A 267 -4.55 9.66 6.47
C ASP A 267 -5.38 10.66 5.65
N VAL A 268 -6.70 10.44 5.57
CA VAL A 268 -7.60 11.29 4.76
C VAL A 268 -7.55 12.78 5.12
N ASP A 269 -7.15 13.11 6.35
CA ASP A 269 -7.04 14.49 6.85
C ASP A 269 -5.66 15.12 6.64
N ASP A 270 -4.66 14.33 6.18
CA ASP A 270 -3.31 14.81 5.96
C ASP A 270 -3.26 15.88 4.87
N THR A 271 -2.58 16.99 5.15
CA THR A 271 -2.37 18.09 4.21
C THR A 271 -1.08 17.96 3.41
N GLU A 272 -0.21 17.06 3.80
CA GLU A 272 1.05 16.74 3.12
C GLU A 272 1.26 15.24 3.03
N THR A 273 2.02 14.82 2.04
CA THR A 273 2.41 13.42 1.87
C THR A 273 3.84 13.30 1.35
N PHE A 274 4.41 12.12 1.50
CA PHE A 274 5.75 11.81 1.03
C PHE A 274 5.70 10.78 -0.10
N PHE A 275 6.62 10.94 -1.05
CA PHE A 275 6.78 9.97 -2.12
C PHE A 275 8.25 9.70 -2.42
N ALA A 276 8.55 8.47 -2.75
CA ALA A 276 9.82 8.06 -3.28
C ALA A 276 9.88 8.37 -4.79
N TYR A 277 11.01 8.92 -5.27
CA TYR A 277 11.25 9.11 -6.68
C TYR A 277 12.61 8.53 -7.06
N THR A 278 12.68 7.86 -8.20
CA THR A 278 13.92 7.34 -8.80
C THR A 278 13.86 7.42 -10.31
N ASP A 279 15.01 7.70 -10.94
CA ASP A 279 15.20 7.63 -12.39
C ASP A 279 16.60 7.13 -12.73
N PHE A 280 17.00 7.17 -14.01
CA PHE A 280 18.31 6.68 -14.48
C PHE A 280 19.50 7.45 -13.93
N LEU A 281 19.31 8.66 -13.41
CA LEU A 281 20.34 9.57 -12.89
C LEU A 281 20.18 9.86 -11.40
N THR A 282 19.01 9.52 -10.85
CA THR A 282 18.62 9.86 -9.48
C THR A 282 18.30 8.57 -8.73
N PRO A 283 19.14 8.13 -7.80
CA PRO A 283 18.77 7.07 -6.86
C PRO A 283 17.55 7.48 -6.06
N THR A 284 16.89 6.50 -5.46
CA THR A 284 15.68 6.73 -4.67
C THR A 284 15.87 7.90 -3.70
N SER A 285 15.11 8.93 -3.91
CA SER A 285 15.03 10.14 -3.08
C SER A 285 13.61 10.29 -2.57
N ILE A 286 13.45 10.91 -1.40
CA ILE A 286 12.14 11.17 -0.79
C ILE A 286 11.81 12.64 -0.98
N SER A 287 10.66 12.91 -1.54
CA SER A 287 10.08 14.24 -1.69
C SER A 287 8.80 14.37 -0.88
N ARG A 288 8.50 15.59 -0.47
CA ARG A 288 7.26 15.97 0.20
C ARG A 288 6.38 16.75 -0.76
N LEU A 289 5.11 16.39 -0.82
CA LEU A 289 4.06 17.08 -1.55
C LEU A 289 3.12 17.77 -0.56
N ASP A 290 2.95 19.06 -0.67
CA ASP A 290 1.82 19.80 -0.07
C ASP A 290 0.59 19.58 -0.96
N VAL A 291 -0.41 18.90 -0.43
CA VAL A 291 -1.59 18.45 -1.20
C VAL A 291 -2.48 19.61 -1.59
N GLN A 292 -2.48 20.72 -0.83
CA GLN A 292 -3.32 21.87 -1.13
C GLN A 292 -2.74 22.74 -2.26
N SER A 293 -1.46 23.04 -2.16
CA SER A 293 -0.78 23.92 -3.14
C SER A 293 -0.18 23.18 -4.34
N GLY A 294 0.03 21.87 -4.26
CA GLY A 294 0.77 21.08 -5.25
C GLY A 294 2.29 21.31 -5.20
N SER A 295 2.79 21.99 -4.17
CA SER A 295 4.22 22.27 -4.01
C SER A 295 4.99 21.01 -3.66
N VAL A 296 6.07 20.73 -4.41
CA VAL A 296 6.99 19.61 -4.16
C VAL A 296 8.31 20.14 -3.63
N SER A 297 8.80 19.54 -2.56
CA SER A 297 10.12 19.83 -1.98
C SER A 297 10.89 18.55 -1.70
N LEU A 298 12.21 18.57 -1.95
CA LEU A 298 13.08 17.45 -1.61
C LEU A 298 13.19 17.33 -0.08
N PHE A 299 12.84 16.15 0.46
CA PHE A 299 12.97 15.86 1.87
C PHE A 299 14.29 15.16 2.19
N ARG A 300 14.67 14.13 1.42
CA ARG A 300 15.92 13.38 1.61
C ARG A 300 16.40 12.79 0.30
N ALA A 301 17.70 12.86 0.06
CA ALA A 301 18.35 12.18 -1.05
C ALA A 301 19.73 11.60 -0.60
N PRO A 302 20.21 10.52 -1.21
CA PRO A 302 21.56 10.03 -0.98
C PRO A 302 22.61 10.98 -1.56
N THR A 303 23.81 10.95 -1.01
CA THR A 303 24.95 11.65 -1.57
C THR A 303 25.51 10.84 -2.75
N LEU A 304 25.71 11.51 -3.89
CA LEU A 304 26.23 10.87 -5.10
C LEU A 304 27.74 11.11 -5.25
N ALA A 305 28.43 10.09 -5.74
CA ALA A 305 29.86 10.21 -6.10
C ALA A 305 30.09 10.87 -7.47
N PHE A 306 29.03 11.22 -8.20
CA PHE A 306 29.08 11.89 -9.50
C PHE A 306 28.09 13.06 -9.56
N ASP A 307 28.25 13.99 -10.51
CA ASP A 307 27.30 15.05 -10.75
C ASP A 307 26.24 14.59 -11.78
N PRO A 308 24.98 14.35 -11.37
CA PRO A 308 23.91 13.95 -12.29
C PRO A 308 23.57 15.04 -13.33
N LYS A 309 23.87 16.32 -13.06
CA LYS A 309 23.67 17.42 -14.00
C LYS A 309 24.59 17.35 -15.22
N ALA A 310 25.68 16.59 -15.15
CA ALA A 310 26.55 16.30 -16.29
C ALA A 310 25.90 15.38 -17.33
N TYR A 311 24.78 14.76 -16.98
CA TYR A 311 24.06 13.82 -17.82
C TYR A 311 22.67 14.34 -18.19
N VAL A 312 22.03 13.68 -19.14
CA VAL A 312 20.66 13.93 -19.57
C VAL A 312 20.02 12.61 -19.98
N THR A 313 18.75 12.43 -19.60
CA THR A 313 17.90 11.34 -20.07
C THR A 313 16.87 11.93 -21.03
N GLU A 314 16.77 11.36 -22.22
CA GLU A 314 15.79 11.72 -23.25
C GLU A 314 14.87 10.52 -23.47
N GLN A 315 13.57 10.76 -23.59
CA GLN A 315 12.62 9.76 -24.06
C GLN A 315 12.48 9.87 -25.58
N VAL A 316 12.66 8.77 -26.27
CA VAL A 316 12.42 8.64 -27.70
C VAL A 316 11.48 7.47 -27.96
N PHE A 317 10.95 7.41 -29.18
CA PHE A 317 10.03 6.33 -29.55
C PHE A 317 10.52 5.68 -30.84
N TYR A 318 10.34 4.37 -30.91
CA TYR A 318 10.52 3.61 -32.14
C TYR A 318 9.30 2.72 -32.38
N THR A 319 9.15 2.27 -33.62
CA THR A 319 8.07 1.38 -34.00
C THR A 319 8.59 -0.06 -34.07
N SER A 320 7.96 -0.95 -33.31
CA SER A 320 8.23 -2.39 -33.34
C SER A 320 7.76 -3.01 -34.68
N LYS A 321 8.16 -4.27 -34.94
CA LYS A 321 7.80 -4.99 -36.16
C LYS A 321 6.28 -5.19 -36.35
N ASP A 322 5.54 -5.22 -35.27
CA ASP A 322 4.07 -5.32 -35.23
C ASP A 322 3.35 -3.96 -35.30
N GLY A 323 4.09 -2.87 -35.45
CA GLY A 323 3.56 -1.51 -35.49
C GLY A 323 3.42 -0.85 -34.13
N THR A 324 3.72 -1.54 -33.02
CA THR A 324 3.62 -0.97 -31.68
C THR A 324 4.62 0.16 -31.48
N ARG A 325 4.15 1.30 -30.99
CA ARG A 325 4.98 2.45 -30.58
C ARG A 325 5.59 2.13 -29.20
N VAL A 326 6.92 2.01 -29.15
CA VAL A 326 7.65 1.61 -27.95
C VAL A 326 8.46 2.79 -27.41
N PRO A 327 8.29 3.19 -26.12
CA PRO A 327 9.13 4.20 -25.50
C PRO A 327 10.52 3.62 -25.19
N MET A 328 11.54 4.46 -25.36
CA MET A 328 12.93 4.13 -25.04
C MET A 328 13.58 5.33 -24.35
N PHE A 329 14.34 5.10 -23.29
CA PHE A 329 15.11 6.13 -22.61
C PHE A 329 16.57 6.02 -22.97
N ILE A 330 17.16 7.17 -23.35
CA ILE A 330 18.58 7.29 -23.68
C ILE A 330 19.23 8.21 -22.65
N THR A 331 20.11 7.65 -21.83
CA THR A 331 20.90 8.41 -20.85
C THR A 331 22.31 8.59 -21.35
N ARG A 332 22.80 9.83 -21.41
CA ARG A 332 24.12 10.18 -21.93
C ARG A 332 24.71 11.39 -21.22
N LYS A 333 26.02 11.60 -21.36
CA LYS A 333 26.63 12.88 -20.97
C LYS A 333 25.99 14.04 -21.77
N ARG A 334 25.77 15.16 -21.13
CA ARG A 334 25.13 16.34 -21.76
C ARG A 334 25.89 16.85 -23.00
N HIS A 335 27.21 16.84 -22.94
CA HIS A 335 28.10 17.26 -24.03
C HIS A 335 28.61 16.10 -24.89
N PHE A 336 27.79 15.05 -25.02
CA PHE A 336 28.10 13.88 -25.84
C PHE A 336 28.03 14.23 -27.34
N VAL A 337 29.06 13.83 -28.10
CA VAL A 337 29.09 14.01 -29.57
C VAL A 337 28.65 12.70 -30.24
N LYS A 338 27.62 12.79 -31.07
CA LYS A 338 27.08 11.66 -31.85
C LYS A 338 27.97 11.43 -33.08
N ASN A 339 29.11 10.77 -32.93
CA ASN A 339 30.06 10.46 -34.02
C ASN A 339 30.22 8.97 -34.31
N GLY A 340 29.46 8.10 -33.63
CA GLY A 340 29.53 6.64 -33.79
C GLY A 340 30.68 5.98 -33.05
N GLU A 341 31.51 6.71 -32.30
CA GLU A 341 32.67 6.19 -31.56
C GLU A 341 32.39 5.91 -30.08
N ALA A 342 31.18 6.23 -29.62
CA ALA A 342 30.77 5.91 -28.25
C ALA A 342 30.48 4.40 -28.13
N PRO A 343 30.83 3.77 -26.98
CA PRO A 343 30.58 2.35 -26.73
C PRO A 343 29.07 2.06 -26.66
#